data_93c27c027758b301a90f4e654a61790a
#
_entry.id   93c27c027758b301a90f4e654a61790a
#
_cell.length_a   1.000
_cell.length_b   1.000
_cell.length_c   1.000
_cell.angle_alpha   90.00
_cell.angle_beta   90.00
_cell.angle_gamma   90.00
#
_symmetry.space_group_name_H-M   'P 1'
#
loop_
_entity.id
_entity.type
_entity.pdbx_description
1 polymer ?
#
loop_
_entity_poly.entity_id
_entity_poly.type
_entity_poly.pdbx_seq_one_letter_code
_entity_poly.pdbx_strand_id
1 'polypeptide(L)'
;AMQHVRAIGLMAINVVTRQSVLLADRAKSTFISNMSHELRTPLHGILASSDLLSDTRLDRLQRFYLETIESCGNGLLELVNHVLDFTKLYSGASNTSRRKNIQMTDFDLSRLVQEVCDSSLLGQQVNVSRPHDPQGTIGSMYDPQSAPSTASTSSDSAPNDLVKRWSALEVVVLVEKRMQGWYVHSDCGGLRRVLMNLMGNALKFTTNGFVEVSLRGTDMDEHMMRISLRVRDSGCGISRAFLDKQLFQPFSQENPLRGGTGLGLSIVNEIVASFDGGVVNVDSA
;
A
#
# COMPACT_ATOMS: atom_id res chain seq x y z
N ALA A 1 -51.19 5.45 -27.23
CA ALA A 1 -50.05 6.03 -27.97
C ALA A 1 -49.18 6.94 -27.12
N MET A 2 -49.76 7.88 -26.34
CA MET A 2 -48.97 8.83 -25.51
C MET A 2 -48.14 8.18 -24.41
N GLN A 3 -48.56 7.06 -23.78
CA GLN A 3 -47.79 6.36 -22.73
C GLN A 3 -46.57 5.67 -23.29
N HIS A 4 -46.61 5.09 -24.48
CA HIS A 4 -45.46 4.46 -25.13
C HIS A 4 -44.38 5.45 -25.56
N VAL A 5 -44.77 6.65 -26.03
CA VAL A 5 -43.82 7.72 -26.41
C VAL A 5 -43.04 8.24 -25.16
N ARG A 6 -43.74 8.38 -24.01
CA ARG A 6 -43.11 8.76 -22.73
C ARG A 6 -42.16 7.68 -22.23
N ALA A 7 -42.49 6.38 -22.31
CA ALA A 7 -41.65 5.29 -21.91
C ALA A 7 -40.38 5.20 -22.78
N ILE A 8 -40.50 5.38 -24.10
CA ILE A 8 -39.35 5.41 -25.01
C ILE A 8 -38.44 6.61 -24.71
N GLY A 9 -39.03 7.79 -24.47
CA GLY A 9 -38.27 8.99 -24.11
C GLY A 9 -37.49 8.84 -22.81
N LEU A 10 -38.09 8.26 -21.77
CA LEU A 10 -37.42 7.98 -20.49
C LEU A 10 -36.31 6.94 -20.64
N MET A 11 -36.49 5.87 -21.43
CA MET A 11 -35.46 4.90 -21.74
C MET A 11 -34.28 5.53 -22.51
N ALA A 12 -34.57 6.37 -23.51
CA ALA A 12 -33.52 7.04 -24.29
C ALA A 12 -32.69 8.00 -23.40
N ILE A 13 -33.33 8.76 -22.53
CA ILE A 13 -32.63 9.64 -21.56
C ILE A 13 -31.76 8.83 -20.63
N ASN A 14 -32.26 7.74 -20.06
CA ASN A 14 -31.47 6.86 -19.16
C ASN A 14 -30.27 6.26 -19.88
N VAL A 15 -30.40 5.83 -21.13
CA VAL A 15 -29.29 5.28 -21.91
C VAL A 15 -28.24 6.34 -22.20
N VAL A 16 -28.65 7.56 -22.62
CA VAL A 16 -27.74 8.67 -22.89
C VAL A 16 -27.01 9.13 -21.61
N THR A 17 -27.73 9.26 -20.50
CA THR A 17 -27.14 9.64 -19.22
C THR A 17 -26.13 8.57 -18.75
N ARG A 18 -26.48 7.30 -18.87
CA ARG A 18 -25.59 6.20 -18.52
C ARG A 18 -24.33 6.16 -19.40
N GLN A 19 -24.47 6.41 -20.70
CA GLN A 19 -23.32 6.48 -21.61
C GLN A 19 -22.41 7.68 -21.30
N SER A 20 -22.96 8.85 -21.01
CA SER A 20 -22.16 10.03 -20.67
C SER A 20 -21.40 9.85 -19.36
N VAL A 21 -21.99 9.21 -18.34
CA VAL A 21 -21.31 8.88 -17.08
C VAL A 21 -20.18 7.88 -17.34
N LEU A 22 -20.41 6.83 -18.13
CA LEU A 22 -19.38 5.84 -18.46
C LEU A 22 -18.21 6.44 -19.27
N LEU A 23 -18.50 7.37 -20.17
CA LEU A 23 -17.46 8.09 -20.93
C LEU A 23 -16.64 9.02 -20.03
N ALA A 24 -17.30 9.74 -19.11
CA ALA A 24 -16.62 10.59 -18.14
C ALA A 24 -15.72 9.78 -17.20
N ASP A 25 -16.18 8.63 -16.71
CA ASP A 25 -15.38 7.72 -15.86
C ASP A 25 -14.18 7.16 -16.62
N ARG A 26 -14.36 6.76 -17.88
CA ARG A 26 -13.24 6.29 -18.72
C ARG A 26 -12.22 7.39 -18.98
N ALA A 27 -12.68 8.59 -19.33
CA ALA A 27 -11.81 9.75 -19.55
C ALA A 27 -11.01 10.09 -18.29
N LYS A 28 -11.67 10.09 -17.10
CA LYS A 28 -11.05 10.29 -15.79
C LYS A 28 -9.98 9.23 -15.49
N SER A 29 -10.29 7.96 -15.72
CA SER A 29 -9.36 6.85 -15.48
C SER A 29 -8.14 6.92 -16.41
N THR A 30 -8.35 7.18 -17.70
CA THR A 30 -7.27 7.35 -18.68
C THR A 30 -6.41 8.56 -18.34
N PHE A 31 -7.02 9.68 -17.98
CA PHE A 31 -6.30 10.88 -17.54
C PHE A 31 -5.39 10.60 -16.35
N ILE A 32 -5.92 9.97 -15.29
CA ILE A 32 -5.13 9.65 -14.11
C ILE A 32 -4.00 8.64 -14.43
N SER A 33 -4.27 7.65 -15.28
CA SER A 33 -3.23 6.72 -15.72
C SER A 33 -2.09 7.43 -16.47
N ASN A 34 -2.42 8.31 -17.41
CA ASN A 34 -1.41 9.05 -18.16
C ASN A 34 -0.62 10.01 -17.26
N MET A 35 -1.32 10.78 -16.41
CA MET A 35 -0.66 11.68 -15.44
C MET A 35 0.28 10.94 -14.52
N SER A 36 -0.09 9.73 -14.09
CA SER A 36 0.79 8.93 -13.21
C SER A 36 2.04 8.44 -13.93
N HIS A 37 1.95 8.08 -15.20
CA HIS A 37 3.14 7.76 -15.99
C HIS A 37 4.02 9.00 -16.20
N GLU A 38 3.42 10.15 -16.48
CA GLU A 38 4.14 11.41 -16.65
C GLU A 38 4.77 11.93 -15.35
N LEU A 39 4.18 11.63 -14.18
CA LEU A 39 4.77 11.94 -12.88
C LEU A 39 5.86 10.95 -12.48
N ARG A 40 5.71 9.67 -12.81
CA ARG A 40 6.70 8.64 -12.46
C ARG A 40 8.05 8.87 -13.13
N THR A 41 8.05 9.28 -14.38
CA THR A 41 9.30 9.48 -15.16
C THR A 41 10.23 10.52 -14.54
N PRO A 42 9.81 11.77 -14.28
CA PRO A 42 10.67 12.75 -13.63
C PRO A 42 11.03 12.37 -12.20
N LEU A 43 10.12 11.69 -11.49
CA LEU A 43 10.36 11.25 -10.12
C LEU A 43 11.45 10.17 -10.05
N HIS A 44 11.44 9.19 -10.96
CA HIS A 44 12.53 8.23 -11.07
C HIS A 44 13.84 8.91 -11.44
N GLY A 45 13.81 9.97 -12.28
CA GLY A 45 14.99 10.76 -12.58
C GLY A 45 15.58 11.44 -11.33
N ILE A 46 14.72 12.01 -10.48
CA ILE A 46 15.14 12.62 -9.21
C ILE A 46 15.75 11.57 -8.27
N LEU A 47 15.06 10.43 -8.08
CA LEU A 47 15.55 9.35 -7.21
C LEU A 47 16.86 8.74 -7.71
N ALA A 48 16.97 8.46 -9.02
CA ALA A 48 18.22 7.96 -9.61
C ALA A 48 19.38 8.96 -9.47
N SER A 49 19.09 10.26 -9.59
CA SER A 49 20.12 11.30 -9.36
C SER A 49 20.53 11.36 -7.89
N SER A 50 19.58 11.17 -6.97
CA SER A 50 19.87 11.07 -5.54
C SER A 50 20.74 9.85 -5.21
N ASP A 51 20.42 8.69 -5.78
CA ASP A 51 21.22 7.47 -5.60
C ASP A 51 22.68 7.67 -6.09
N LEU A 52 22.86 8.29 -7.25
CA LEU A 52 24.20 8.60 -7.78
C LEU A 52 24.96 9.60 -6.90
N LEU A 53 24.26 10.58 -6.32
CA LEU A 53 24.87 11.53 -5.39
C LEU A 53 25.27 10.85 -4.08
N SER A 54 24.51 9.85 -3.60
CA SER A 54 24.81 9.12 -2.38
C SER A 54 26.15 8.41 -2.41
N ASP A 55 26.59 7.99 -3.62
CA ASP A 55 27.88 7.33 -3.86
C ASP A 55 29.07 8.30 -3.88
N THR A 56 28.82 9.62 -3.82
CA THR A 56 29.86 10.64 -3.79
C THR A 56 30.26 11.00 -2.36
N ARG A 57 31.35 11.79 -2.22
CA ARG A 57 31.73 12.33 -0.91
C ARG A 57 30.79 13.47 -0.54
N LEU A 58 29.89 13.22 0.38
CA LEU A 58 28.95 14.19 0.92
C LEU A 58 29.37 14.60 2.34
N ASP A 59 29.21 15.89 2.66
CA ASP A 59 29.24 16.35 4.03
C ASP A 59 27.96 15.95 4.78
N ARG A 60 27.93 16.18 6.11
CA ARG A 60 26.81 15.76 6.97
C ARG A 60 25.49 16.45 6.59
N LEU A 61 25.54 17.72 6.19
CA LEU A 61 24.36 18.50 5.82
C LEU A 61 23.83 18.11 4.43
N GLN A 62 24.74 17.89 3.48
CA GLN A 62 24.37 17.39 2.14
C GLN A 62 23.74 16.01 2.20
N ARG A 63 24.25 15.11 3.03
CA ARG A 63 23.66 13.79 3.27
C ARG A 63 22.25 13.90 3.83
N PHE A 64 22.02 14.75 4.80
CA PHE A 64 20.70 15.01 5.37
C PHE A 64 19.70 15.52 4.31
N TYR A 65 20.11 16.46 3.45
CA TYR A 65 19.23 16.93 2.37
C TYR A 65 18.94 15.84 1.34
N LEU A 66 19.93 15.03 1.01
CA LEU A 66 19.77 13.93 0.07
C LEU A 66 18.77 12.89 0.60
N GLU A 67 18.92 12.47 1.85
CA GLU A 67 17.99 11.57 2.53
C GLU A 67 16.56 12.11 2.57
N THR A 68 16.41 13.43 2.75
CA THR A 68 15.12 14.10 2.69
C THR A 68 14.50 14.04 1.30
N ILE A 69 15.29 14.32 0.25
CA ILE A 69 14.84 14.24 -1.16
C ILE A 69 14.37 12.83 -1.49
N GLU A 70 15.15 11.81 -1.12
CA GLU A 70 14.80 10.41 -1.36
C GLU A 70 13.53 9.99 -0.60
N SER A 71 13.41 10.39 0.66
CA SER A 71 12.22 10.09 1.48
C SER A 71 10.96 10.72 0.88
N CYS A 72 11.02 11.99 0.48
CA CYS A 72 9.91 12.69 -0.16
C CYS A 72 9.59 12.09 -1.55
N GLY A 73 10.61 11.74 -2.32
CA GLY A 73 10.44 11.13 -3.64
C GLY A 73 9.79 9.76 -3.56
N ASN A 74 10.23 8.90 -2.65
CA ASN A 74 9.63 7.59 -2.44
C ASN A 74 8.19 7.69 -1.93
N GLY A 75 7.90 8.62 -1.01
CA GLY A 75 6.54 8.88 -0.54
C GLY A 75 5.61 9.35 -1.66
N LEU A 76 6.10 10.21 -2.56
CA LEU A 76 5.32 10.65 -3.72
C LEU A 76 5.09 9.51 -4.72
N LEU A 77 6.07 8.64 -4.96
CA LEU A 77 5.92 7.47 -5.82
C LEU A 77 4.86 6.50 -5.26
N GLU A 78 4.87 6.28 -3.95
CA GLU A 78 3.85 5.48 -3.27
C GLU A 78 2.45 6.08 -3.44
N LEU A 79 2.30 7.40 -3.24
CA LEU A 79 1.05 8.12 -3.46
C LEU A 79 0.52 7.93 -4.88
N VAL A 80 1.37 8.15 -5.90
CA VAL A 80 1.01 7.99 -7.31
C VAL A 80 0.55 6.57 -7.60
N ASN A 81 1.25 5.56 -7.09
CA ASN A 81 0.89 4.16 -7.27
C ASN A 81 -0.46 3.83 -6.59
N HIS A 82 -0.70 4.31 -5.37
CA HIS A 82 -1.97 4.11 -4.67
C HIS A 82 -3.15 4.78 -5.40
N VAL A 83 -2.98 5.99 -5.93
CA VAL A 83 -4.02 6.67 -6.73
C VAL A 83 -4.31 5.89 -8.01
N LEU A 84 -3.29 5.36 -8.68
CA LEU A 84 -3.46 4.50 -9.86
C LEU A 84 -4.25 3.23 -9.54
N ASP A 85 -3.88 2.54 -8.48
CA ASP A 85 -4.56 1.32 -8.06
C ASP A 85 -6.01 1.60 -7.67
N PHE A 86 -6.24 2.68 -6.92
CA PHE A 86 -7.59 3.15 -6.59
C PHE A 86 -8.43 3.42 -7.85
N THR A 87 -7.89 4.15 -8.82
CA THR A 87 -8.65 4.46 -10.04
C THR A 87 -8.94 3.26 -10.90
N LYS A 88 -8.01 2.30 -11.00
CA LYS A 88 -8.24 1.02 -11.70
C LYS A 88 -9.35 0.21 -11.04
N LEU A 89 -9.43 0.22 -9.71
CA LEU A 89 -10.44 -0.49 -8.95
C LEU A 89 -11.81 0.17 -8.97
N TYR A 90 -11.86 1.50 -8.93
CA TYR A 90 -13.10 2.29 -8.85
C TYR A 90 -13.59 2.83 -10.20
N SER A 91 -12.86 2.67 -11.30
CA SER A 91 -13.34 3.04 -12.63
C SER A 91 -14.54 2.18 -13.02
N GLY A 92 -15.72 2.74 -12.85
CA GLY A 92 -17.10 2.32 -13.05
C GLY A 92 -17.51 1.24 -14.04
N ALA A 93 -16.67 0.27 -14.32
CA ALA A 93 -17.05 -0.91 -15.07
C ALA A 93 -17.90 -1.80 -14.16
N SER A 94 -19.15 -2.04 -14.56
CA SER A 94 -20.03 -3.05 -13.96
C SER A 94 -19.22 -4.32 -13.63
N ASN A 95 -19.56 -5.02 -12.54
CA ASN A 95 -18.90 -6.25 -12.07
C ASN A 95 -18.52 -7.27 -13.17
N THR A 96 -19.21 -7.26 -14.29
CA THR A 96 -18.93 -8.07 -15.48
C THR A 96 -17.68 -7.63 -16.27
N SER A 97 -17.36 -6.34 -16.27
CA SER A 97 -16.15 -5.82 -16.96
C SER A 97 -14.90 -5.88 -16.07
N ARG A 98 -15.05 -5.87 -14.74
CA ARG A 98 -13.96 -6.09 -13.77
C ARG A 98 -13.34 -7.49 -13.93
N ARG A 99 -14.16 -8.52 -14.07
CA ARG A 99 -13.67 -9.90 -14.28
C ARG A 99 -12.87 -10.09 -15.58
N LYS A 100 -13.04 -9.23 -16.58
CA LYS A 100 -12.30 -9.34 -17.86
C LYS A 100 -10.85 -8.85 -17.81
N ASN A 101 -10.48 -8.03 -16.83
CA ASN A 101 -9.13 -7.47 -16.71
C ASN A 101 -8.28 -8.15 -15.61
N ILE A 102 -8.81 -9.11 -14.89
CA ILE A 102 -8.06 -9.89 -13.90
C ILE A 102 -7.22 -10.90 -14.66
N GLN A 103 -5.91 -10.82 -14.50
CA GLN A 103 -4.97 -11.73 -15.13
C GLN A 103 -4.79 -12.97 -14.23
N MET A 104 -5.61 -13.99 -14.49
CA MET A 104 -5.50 -15.27 -13.78
C MET A 104 -4.25 -16.00 -14.26
N THR A 105 -3.40 -16.40 -13.32
CA THR A 105 -2.14 -17.12 -13.57
C THR A 105 -1.95 -18.24 -12.56
N ASP A 106 -1.19 -19.25 -12.96
CA ASP A 106 -0.77 -20.32 -12.07
C ASP A 106 0.49 -19.91 -11.34
N PHE A 107 0.48 -19.98 -10.01
CA PHE A 107 1.65 -19.63 -9.19
C PHE A 107 1.61 -20.33 -7.83
N ASP A 108 2.77 -20.38 -7.19
CA ASP A 108 2.89 -20.86 -5.81
C ASP A 108 2.65 -19.70 -4.83
N LEU A 109 1.53 -19.80 -4.10
CA LEU A 109 1.12 -18.77 -3.14
C LEU A 109 2.08 -18.68 -1.93
N SER A 110 2.66 -19.79 -1.50
CA SER A 110 3.62 -19.79 -0.39
C SER A 110 4.88 -19.00 -0.75
N ARG A 111 5.34 -19.16 -1.98
CA ARG A 111 6.47 -18.41 -2.52
C ARG A 111 6.13 -16.92 -2.65
N LEU A 112 4.93 -16.58 -3.13
CA LEU A 112 4.48 -15.19 -3.21
C LEU A 112 4.49 -14.52 -1.83
N VAL A 113 3.98 -15.19 -0.80
CA VAL A 113 3.99 -14.68 0.59
C VAL A 113 5.42 -14.41 1.04
N GLN A 114 6.33 -15.34 0.81
CA GLN A 114 7.73 -15.20 1.20
C GLN A 114 8.43 -14.05 0.47
N GLU A 115 8.29 -13.96 -0.85
CA GLU A 115 8.84 -12.87 -1.66
C GLU A 115 8.37 -11.48 -1.18
N VAL A 116 7.09 -11.35 -0.83
CA VAL A 116 6.55 -10.07 -0.34
C VAL A 116 7.07 -9.75 1.06
N CYS A 117 7.16 -10.72 1.96
CA CYS A 117 7.71 -10.51 3.30
C CYS A 117 9.18 -10.08 3.22
N ASP A 118 9.99 -10.78 2.42
CA ASP A 118 11.42 -10.48 2.25
C ASP A 118 11.63 -9.09 1.65
N SER A 119 10.88 -8.74 0.59
CA SER A 119 10.99 -7.43 -0.05
C SER A 119 10.51 -6.29 0.85
N SER A 120 9.47 -6.52 1.66
CA SER A 120 8.98 -5.52 2.62
C SER A 120 9.99 -5.24 3.74
N LEU A 121 10.69 -6.28 4.20
CA LEU A 121 11.77 -6.14 5.19
C LEU A 121 12.97 -5.40 4.63
N LEU A 122 13.42 -5.74 3.43
CA LEU A 122 14.54 -5.06 2.77
C LEU A 122 14.24 -3.59 2.53
N GLY A 123 13.03 -3.26 2.08
CA GLY A 123 12.59 -1.87 1.90
C GLY A 123 12.59 -1.06 3.20
N GLN A 124 12.29 -1.67 4.33
CA GLN A 124 12.38 -1.04 5.65
C GLN A 124 13.82 -0.89 6.13
N GLN A 125 14.71 -1.87 5.86
CA GLN A 125 16.12 -1.78 6.24
C GLN A 125 16.83 -0.58 5.62
N VAL A 126 16.53 -0.29 4.36
CA VAL A 126 17.03 0.91 3.67
C VAL A 126 16.50 2.19 4.31
N ASN A 127 15.22 2.21 4.73
CA ASN A 127 14.60 3.40 5.34
C ASN A 127 15.03 3.64 6.81
N VAL A 128 15.43 2.63 7.55
CA VAL A 128 15.82 2.75 8.98
C VAL A 128 17.31 3.01 9.15
N SER A 129 18.13 2.71 8.17
CA SER A 129 19.53 3.21 8.14
C SER A 129 19.60 4.74 8.07
N ARG A 130 18.44 5.40 7.96
CA ARG A 130 18.25 6.86 7.94
C ARG A 130 17.75 7.31 9.32
N PRO A 131 18.40 8.27 10.00
CA PRO A 131 17.91 8.80 11.27
C PRO A 131 16.52 9.41 11.05
N HIS A 132 15.49 8.72 11.50
CA HIS A 132 14.14 9.25 11.49
C HIS A 132 13.96 10.11 12.76
N ASP A 133 13.84 11.41 12.60
CA ASP A 133 13.40 12.29 13.68
C ASP A 133 11.89 12.07 13.89
N PRO A 134 11.46 11.50 15.04
CA PRO A 134 10.04 11.19 15.27
C PRO A 134 9.16 12.44 15.41
N GLN A 135 9.72 13.64 15.36
CA GLN A 135 9.01 14.92 15.50
C GLN A 135 8.99 15.77 14.22
N GLY A 136 9.57 15.28 13.11
CA GLY A 136 9.63 15.99 11.84
C GLY A 136 8.30 16.09 11.12
N THR A 137 7.42 16.97 11.57
CA THR A 137 6.31 17.49 10.76
C THR A 137 6.91 18.32 9.63
N ILE A 138 6.49 18.10 8.39
CA ILE A 138 6.90 18.85 7.19
C ILE A 138 6.81 20.38 7.40
N GLY A 139 5.98 20.85 8.33
CA GLY A 139 5.85 22.25 8.72
C GLY A 139 7.02 22.83 9.54
N SER A 140 7.81 22.00 10.23
CA SER A 140 8.94 22.45 11.03
C SER A 140 10.21 22.71 10.22
N MET A 141 10.26 22.29 8.96
CA MET A 141 11.44 22.40 8.09
C MET A 141 11.65 23.80 7.51
N TYR A 142 10.66 24.70 7.64
CA TYR A 142 10.72 26.07 7.10
C TYR A 142 10.81 27.16 8.16
N ASP A 143 11.05 26.83 9.43
CA ASP A 143 11.30 27.85 10.45
C ASP A 143 12.81 28.20 10.50
N PRO A 144 13.21 29.38 9.97
CA PRO A 144 14.62 29.79 9.96
C PRO A 144 15.21 30.05 11.38
N GLN A 145 14.38 29.96 12.44
CA GLN A 145 14.82 30.13 13.81
C GLN A 145 15.15 28.80 14.53
N SER A 146 14.88 27.64 13.92
CA SER A 146 15.25 26.33 14.43
C SER A 146 16.58 25.80 13.88
N ALA A 147 17.53 26.69 13.53
CA ALA A 147 18.89 26.26 13.25
C ALA A 147 19.44 25.54 14.49
N PRO A 148 20.03 24.33 14.35
CA PRO A 148 20.57 23.59 15.45
C PRO A 148 21.68 24.46 16.10
N SER A 149 21.41 24.95 17.30
CA SER A 149 22.42 25.55 18.12
C SER A 149 23.57 24.57 18.29
N THR A 150 24.76 24.99 17.90
CA THR A 150 26.03 24.29 18.13
C THR A 150 26.20 24.00 19.60
N ALA A 151 25.67 22.90 20.11
CA ALA A 151 26.01 22.34 21.40
C ALA A 151 26.95 21.17 21.15
N SER A 152 28.17 21.42 21.48
CA SER A 152 29.35 20.59 21.60
C SER A 152 29.10 19.18 22.09
N THR A 153 29.81 18.25 21.42
CA THR A 153 30.48 17.07 22.00
C THR A 153 29.66 15.95 22.58
N SER A 154 29.58 14.90 21.86
CA SER A 154 30.26 13.63 22.21
C SER A 154 30.05 12.61 21.08
N SER A 155 31.14 12.33 20.38
CA SER A 155 31.37 11.17 19.55
C SER A 155 31.08 9.90 20.36
N ASP A 156 30.42 8.92 19.75
CA ASP A 156 30.38 7.48 20.05
C ASP A 156 29.01 6.85 20.29
N SER A 157 27.94 7.21 19.54
CA SER A 157 26.69 6.44 19.69
C SER A 157 25.86 6.21 18.42
N ALA A 158 26.44 6.25 17.24
CA ALA A 158 25.63 6.15 16.02
C ALA A 158 25.39 4.74 15.41
N PRO A 159 26.24 3.69 15.50
CA PRO A 159 25.92 2.39 14.90
C PRO A 159 25.11 1.44 15.78
N ASN A 160 25.21 1.58 17.11
CA ASN A 160 24.62 0.59 18.03
C ASN A 160 23.12 0.75 18.28
N ASP A 161 22.57 1.96 18.16
CA ASP A 161 21.15 2.20 18.43
C ASP A 161 20.25 1.76 17.26
N LEU A 162 20.76 1.80 16.04
CA LEU A 162 20.05 1.31 14.86
C LEU A 162 19.98 -0.23 14.85
N VAL A 163 21.08 -0.90 15.18
CA VAL A 163 21.12 -2.36 15.31
C VAL A 163 20.20 -2.82 16.45
N LYS A 164 20.14 -2.09 17.57
CA LYS A 164 19.22 -2.39 18.67
C LYS A 164 17.74 -2.25 18.28
N ARG A 165 17.38 -1.33 17.38
CA ARG A 165 16.00 -1.13 16.93
C ARG A 165 15.51 -2.30 16.07
N TRP A 166 16.39 -2.92 15.27
CA TRP A 166 16.06 -4.10 14.46
C TRP A 166 16.05 -5.40 15.28
N SER A 167 16.79 -5.47 16.36
CA SER A 167 16.71 -6.60 17.27
C SER A 167 15.41 -6.66 18.08
N ALA A 168 14.55 -5.64 17.93
CA ALA A 168 13.29 -5.52 18.67
C ALA A 168 12.03 -5.85 17.84
N LEU A 169 12.14 -5.99 16.51
CA LEU A 169 11.02 -6.37 15.63
C LEU A 169 11.31 -7.73 14.98
N GLU A 170 10.46 -8.70 15.29
CA GLU A 170 10.51 -10.05 14.73
C GLU A 170 9.43 -10.22 13.65
N VAL A 171 9.80 -10.74 12.48
CA VAL A 171 8.84 -11.10 11.42
C VAL A 171 8.80 -12.61 11.28
N VAL A 172 7.61 -13.17 11.47
CA VAL A 172 7.39 -14.63 11.46
C VAL A 172 6.44 -14.97 10.31
N VAL A 173 6.85 -15.91 9.46
CA VAL A 173 6.00 -16.42 8.37
C VAL A 173 5.64 -17.87 8.66
N LEU A 174 4.35 -18.14 8.82
CA LEU A 174 3.78 -19.44 9.13
C LEU A 174 2.96 -19.96 7.95
N VAL A 175 3.52 -20.89 7.20
CA VAL A 175 2.83 -21.55 6.10
C VAL A 175 2.41 -22.94 6.50
N GLU A 176 1.12 -23.23 6.47
CA GLU A 176 0.59 -24.55 6.76
C GLU A 176 1.15 -25.59 5.78
N LYS A 177 1.64 -26.72 6.30
CA LYS A 177 2.14 -27.80 5.47
C LYS A 177 0.97 -28.54 4.79
N ARG A 178 0.98 -28.56 3.46
CA ARG A 178 -0.04 -29.23 2.64
C ARG A 178 0.59 -30.29 1.73
N MET A 179 -0.08 -31.41 1.58
CA MET A 179 0.37 -32.52 0.69
C MET A 179 0.35 -32.10 -0.78
N GLN A 180 -0.64 -31.26 -1.16
CA GLN A 180 -0.83 -30.80 -2.55
C GLN A 180 -0.05 -29.51 -2.86
N GLY A 181 0.68 -28.94 -1.86
CA GLY A 181 1.38 -27.68 -1.99
C GLY A 181 0.44 -26.46 -2.02
N TRP A 182 0.94 -25.34 -2.55
CA TRP A 182 0.25 -24.06 -2.59
C TRP A 182 0.12 -23.49 -4.01
N TYR A 183 0.10 -24.38 -5.02
CA TYR A 183 -0.15 -23.97 -6.41
C TYR A 183 -1.61 -23.60 -6.58
N VAL A 184 -1.89 -22.39 -7.07
CA VAL A 184 -3.23 -21.84 -7.25
C VAL A 184 -3.34 -21.14 -8.60
N HIS A 185 -4.53 -21.20 -9.21
CA HIS A 185 -4.91 -20.41 -10.38
C HIS A 185 -5.69 -19.19 -9.93
N SER A 186 -5.05 -18.02 -9.86
CA SER A 186 -5.67 -16.82 -9.28
C SER A 186 -5.02 -15.53 -9.80
N ASP A 187 -5.47 -14.37 -9.30
CA ASP A 187 -4.86 -13.06 -9.54
C ASP A 187 -3.62 -12.87 -8.65
N CYS A 188 -2.46 -13.27 -9.17
CA CYS A 188 -1.18 -13.09 -8.50
C CYS A 188 -0.88 -11.62 -8.17
N GLY A 189 -1.20 -10.71 -9.11
CA GLY A 189 -0.97 -9.27 -8.93
C GLY A 189 -1.87 -8.66 -7.86
N GLY A 190 -3.13 -9.07 -7.80
CA GLY A 190 -4.07 -8.66 -6.77
C GLY A 190 -3.64 -9.14 -5.38
N LEU A 191 -3.30 -10.43 -5.24
CA LEU A 191 -2.82 -11.00 -3.98
C LEU A 191 -1.51 -10.37 -3.50
N ARG A 192 -0.57 -10.11 -4.41
CA ARG A 192 0.67 -9.37 -4.09
C ARG A 192 0.36 -7.99 -3.50
N ARG A 193 -0.56 -7.23 -4.10
CA ARG A 193 -0.97 -5.91 -3.60
C ARG A 193 -1.65 -5.98 -2.24
N VAL A 194 -2.51 -6.97 -2.00
CA VAL A 194 -3.12 -7.22 -0.69
C VAL A 194 -2.04 -7.41 0.36
N LEU A 195 -1.10 -8.33 0.11
CA LEU A 195 0.00 -8.62 1.02
C LEU A 195 0.88 -7.39 1.28
N MET A 196 1.30 -6.68 0.23
CA MET A 196 2.14 -5.48 0.37
C MET A 196 1.46 -4.39 1.20
N ASN A 197 0.16 -4.15 1.02
CA ASN A 197 -0.58 -3.17 1.82
C ASN A 197 -0.70 -3.59 3.29
N LEU A 198 -0.98 -4.87 3.56
CA LEU A 198 -1.08 -5.37 4.92
C LEU A 198 0.27 -5.37 5.62
N MET A 199 1.32 -5.87 4.97
CA MET A 199 2.68 -5.87 5.49
C MET A 199 3.22 -4.46 5.71
N GLY A 200 3.01 -3.55 4.74
CA GLY A 200 3.41 -2.15 4.86
C GLY A 200 2.77 -1.48 6.07
N ASN A 201 1.48 -1.71 6.32
CA ASN A 201 0.80 -1.21 7.51
C ASN A 201 1.35 -1.84 8.79
N ALA A 202 1.48 -3.16 8.86
CA ALA A 202 1.99 -3.86 10.03
C ALA A 202 3.40 -3.37 10.42
N LEU A 203 4.32 -3.29 9.46
CA LEU A 203 5.67 -2.81 9.67
C LEU A 203 5.74 -1.33 10.04
N LYS A 204 4.86 -0.50 9.48
CA LYS A 204 4.78 0.95 9.75
C LYS A 204 4.31 1.25 11.17
N PHE A 205 3.33 0.49 11.67
CA PHE A 205 2.70 0.75 12.96
C PHE A 205 3.27 -0.07 14.11
N THR A 206 4.21 -1.00 13.83
CA THR A 206 4.91 -1.79 14.84
C THR A 206 6.36 -1.34 14.95
N THR A 207 6.69 -0.65 16.03
CA THR A 207 8.07 -0.22 16.30
C THR A 207 8.91 -1.29 17.01
N ASN A 208 8.28 -2.08 17.87
CA ASN A 208 8.89 -3.17 18.63
C ASN A 208 7.88 -4.31 18.74
N GLY A 209 8.38 -5.55 18.85
CA GLY A 209 7.56 -6.73 19.00
C GLY A 209 7.58 -7.61 17.76
N PHE A 210 6.42 -7.97 17.22
CA PHE A 210 6.38 -8.92 16.11
C PHE A 210 5.36 -8.55 15.04
N VAL A 211 5.62 -9.04 13.83
CA VAL A 211 4.66 -9.14 12.72
C VAL A 211 4.59 -10.59 12.28
N GLU A 212 3.44 -11.21 12.36
CA GLU A 212 3.19 -12.59 11.97
C GLU A 212 2.34 -12.64 10.70
N VAL A 213 2.81 -13.34 9.69
CA VAL A 213 2.04 -13.66 8.48
C VAL A 213 1.72 -15.14 8.49
N SER A 214 0.45 -15.50 8.49
CA SER A 214 0.05 -16.91 8.46
C SER A 214 -0.82 -17.22 7.24
N LEU A 215 -0.50 -18.33 6.58
CA LEU A 215 -1.18 -18.86 5.41
C LEU A 215 -1.76 -20.24 5.74
N ARG A 216 -3.08 -20.37 5.67
CA ARG A 216 -3.82 -21.62 5.87
C ARG A 216 -4.77 -21.88 4.73
N GLY A 217 -5.01 -23.14 4.43
CA GLY A 217 -5.89 -23.55 3.35
C GLY A 217 -6.79 -24.72 3.74
N THR A 218 -8.05 -24.65 3.32
CA THR A 218 -9.02 -25.75 3.48
C THR A 218 -9.57 -26.09 2.12
N ASP A 219 -9.41 -27.37 1.70
CA ASP A 219 -9.99 -27.84 0.45
C ASP A 219 -11.50 -27.86 0.57
N MET A 220 -12.18 -27.23 -0.37
CA MET A 220 -13.63 -27.17 -0.43
C MET A 220 -14.16 -28.31 -1.32
N ASP A 221 -13.44 -28.56 -2.43
CA ASP A 221 -13.68 -29.66 -3.36
C ASP A 221 -12.37 -29.97 -4.14
N GLU A 222 -12.43 -30.80 -5.19
CA GLU A 222 -11.25 -31.19 -5.99
C GLU A 222 -10.56 -30.01 -6.70
N HIS A 223 -11.25 -28.89 -6.91
CA HIS A 223 -10.78 -27.75 -7.70
C HIS A 223 -10.77 -26.43 -6.93
N MET A 224 -11.40 -26.39 -5.76
CA MET A 224 -11.58 -25.16 -5.00
C MET A 224 -10.98 -25.27 -3.60
N MET A 225 -10.21 -24.27 -3.24
CA MET A 225 -9.60 -24.15 -1.92
C MET A 225 -9.98 -22.80 -1.29
N ARG A 226 -10.39 -22.83 -0.03
CA ARG A 226 -10.52 -21.62 0.78
C ARG A 226 -9.18 -21.28 1.39
N ILE A 227 -8.68 -20.09 1.07
CA ILE A 227 -7.41 -19.57 1.58
C ILE A 227 -7.70 -18.59 2.72
N SER A 228 -7.03 -18.76 3.84
CA SER A 228 -7.00 -17.82 4.95
C SER A 228 -5.58 -17.24 5.06
N LEU A 229 -5.44 -15.97 4.69
CA LEU A 229 -4.24 -15.19 4.86
C LEU A 229 -4.45 -14.23 6.01
N ARG A 230 -3.58 -14.28 7.03
CA ARG A 230 -3.65 -13.41 8.20
C ARG A 230 -2.33 -12.68 8.37
N VAL A 231 -2.40 -11.39 8.59
CA VAL A 231 -1.28 -10.56 9.06
C VAL A 231 -1.65 -10.06 10.46
N ARG A 232 -0.82 -10.34 11.44
CA ARG A 232 -0.98 -9.95 12.83
C ARG A 232 0.25 -9.17 13.26
N ASP A 233 0.04 -8.07 13.93
CA ASP A 233 1.10 -7.24 14.47
C ASP A 233 0.87 -6.94 15.96
N SER A 234 1.94 -6.55 16.64
CA SER A 234 1.91 -6.09 18.03
C SER A 234 2.03 -4.57 18.14
N GLY A 235 1.59 -3.86 17.12
CA GLY A 235 1.69 -2.41 17.02
C GLY A 235 0.73 -1.65 17.93
N CYS A 236 0.49 -0.39 17.60
CA CYS A 236 -0.34 0.49 18.43
C CYS A 236 -1.84 0.19 18.40
N GLY A 237 -2.28 -0.75 17.56
CA GLY A 237 -3.68 -1.08 17.36
C GLY A 237 -4.48 0.01 16.63
N ILE A 238 -5.78 -0.22 16.50
CA ILE A 238 -6.74 0.65 15.81
C ILE A 238 -7.93 0.88 16.74
N SER A 239 -8.37 2.13 16.90
CA SER A 239 -9.50 2.45 17.77
C SER A 239 -10.80 1.86 17.25
N ARG A 240 -11.69 1.48 18.18
CA ARG A 240 -12.99 0.91 17.86
C ARG A 240 -13.84 1.83 16.97
N ALA A 241 -13.77 3.12 17.23
CA ALA A 241 -14.52 4.12 16.48
C ALA A 241 -14.08 4.19 15.00
N PHE A 242 -12.78 4.01 14.73
CA PHE A 242 -12.22 3.97 13.38
C PHE A 242 -12.52 2.64 12.69
N LEU A 243 -12.38 1.52 13.40
CA LEU A 243 -12.72 0.17 12.91
C LEU A 243 -14.16 0.12 12.38
N ASP A 244 -15.12 0.60 13.17
CA ASP A 244 -16.55 0.45 12.87
C ASP A 244 -17.02 1.33 11.70
N LYS A 245 -16.38 2.48 11.45
CA LYS A 245 -16.93 3.51 10.54
C LYS A 245 -16.05 3.90 9.37
N GLN A 246 -14.72 3.80 9.51
CA GLN A 246 -13.82 4.47 8.58
C GLN A 246 -12.72 3.57 8.01
N LEU A 247 -12.55 2.37 8.53
CA LEU A 247 -11.42 1.48 8.22
C LEU A 247 -11.19 1.26 6.71
N PHE A 248 -12.26 1.02 5.97
CA PHE A 248 -12.20 0.74 4.53
C PHE A 248 -12.61 1.93 3.67
N GLN A 249 -12.82 3.11 4.27
CA GLN A 249 -13.12 4.31 3.49
C GLN A 249 -11.84 4.84 2.83
N PRO A 250 -11.88 5.16 1.52
CA PRO A 250 -10.74 5.76 0.83
C PRO A 250 -10.33 7.08 1.49
N PHE A 251 -9.01 7.32 1.56
CA PHE A 251 -8.38 8.50 2.15
C PHE A 251 -8.62 8.67 3.66
N SER A 252 -9.15 7.65 4.33
CA SER A 252 -9.39 7.69 5.76
C SER A 252 -8.14 7.30 6.53
N GLN A 253 -7.80 8.09 7.56
CA GLN A 253 -6.65 7.86 8.44
C GLN A 253 -7.05 8.18 9.88
N GLU A 254 -6.67 7.33 10.82
CA GLU A 254 -6.89 7.59 12.24
C GLU A 254 -5.98 8.70 12.77
N ASN A 255 -4.72 8.71 12.30
CA ASN A 255 -3.74 9.75 12.63
C ASN A 255 -3.05 10.27 11.37
N PRO A 256 -3.46 11.43 10.83
CA PRO A 256 -2.85 12.03 9.64
C PRO A 256 -1.36 12.36 9.79
N LEU A 257 -0.88 12.58 11.01
CA LEU A 257 0.52 12.93 11.28
C LEU A 257 1.49 11.75 11.10
N ARG A 258 0.99 10.51 11.10
CA ARG A 258 1.82 9.31 10.90
C ARG A 258 2.08 8.97 9.43
N GLY A 259 1.67 9.85 8.52
CA GLY A 259 1.86 9.67 7.07
C GLY A 259 1.02 8.53 6.48
N GLY A 260 1.04 8.40 5.16
CA GLY A 260 0.31 7.40 4.39
C GLY A 260 -0.78 8.05 3.54
N THR A 261 -1.44 7.24 2.70
CA THR A 261 -2.44 7.72 1.75
C THR A 261 -3.88 7.54 2.23
N GLY A 262 -4.08 6.65 3.22
CA GLY A 262 -5.43 6.20 3.61
C GLY A 262 -6.14 5.35 2.54
N LEU A 263 -5.40 4.86 1.53
CA LEU A 263 -5.96 4.05 0.44
C LEU A 263 -5.69 2.54 0.61
N GLY A 264 -4.67 2.15 1.38
CA GLY A 264 -4.20 0.77 1.44
C GLY A 264 -5.29 -0.23 1.80
N LEU A 265 -6.03 -0.01 2.89
CA LEU A 265 -7.07 -0.93 3.34
C LEU A 265 -8.33 -0.90 2.46
N SER A 266 -8.67 0.23 1.85
CA SER A 266 -9.77 0.30 0.88
C SER A 266 -9.42 -0.50 -0.39
N ILE A 267 -8.16 -0.46 -0.85
CA ILE A 267 -7.65 -1.28 -1.96
C ILE A 267 -7.70 -2.76 -1.59
N VAL A 268 -7.27 -3.14 -0.39
CA VAL A 268 -7.35 -4.53 0.10
C VAL A 268 -8.78 -5.04 0.06
N ASN A 269 -9.73 -4.28 0.62
CA ASN A 269 -11.14 -4.66 0.64
C ASN A 269 -11.71 -4.85 -0.76
N GLU A 270 -11.38 -3.97 -1.69
CA GLU A 270 -11.87 -4.01 -3.08
C GLU A 270 -11.29 -5.20 -3.87
N ILE A 271 -9.99 -5.48 -3.69
CA ILE A 271 -9.36 -6.65 -4.33
C ILE A 271 -9.94 -7.93 -3.75
N VAL A 272 -10.05 -8.06 -2.43
CA VAL A 272 -10.59 -9.27 -1.80
C VAL A 272 -12.05 -9.48 -2.18
N ALA A 273 -12.87 -8.43 -2.25
CA ALA A 273 -14.25 -8.51 -2.72
C ALA A 273 -14.38 -8.94 -4.19
N SER A 274 -13.32 -8.84 -5.00
CA SER A 274 -13.31 -9.33 -6.38
C SER A 274 -13.11 -10.85 -6.48
N PHE A 275 -12.58 -11.49 -5.44
CA PHE A 275 -12.51 -12.95 -5.34
C PHE A 275 -13.85 -13.52 -4.93
N ASP A 276 -14.16 -14.73 -5.40
CA ASP A 276 -15.41 -15.40 -5.06
C ASP A 276 -15.46 -15.76 -3.57
N GLY A 277 -16.44 -15.20 -2.85
CA GLY A 277 -16.56 -15.37 -1.40
C GLY A 277 -15.46 -14.68 -0.57
N GLY A 278 -14.71 -13.75 -1.17
CA GLY A 278 -13.66 -13.00 -0.47
C GLY A 278 -14.21 -12.07 0.62
N VAL A 279 -13.65 -12.16 1.83
CA VAL A 279 -14.03 -11.36 3.00
C VAL A 279 -12.79 -10.89 3.72
N VAL A 280 -12.78 -9.63 4.16
CA VAL A 280 -11.74 -9.06 5.02
C VAL A 280 -12.29 -8.89 6.42
N ASN A 281 -11.64 -9.51 7.40
CA ASN A 281 -11.94 -9.33 8.81
C ASN A 281 -10.75 -8.63 9.49
N VAL A 282 -11.01 -7.64 10.34
CA VAL A 282 -10.00 -6.92 11.09
C VAL A 282 -10.39 -6.88 12.55
N ASP A 283 -9.49 -7.36 13.41
CA ASP A 283 -9.62 -7.32 14.85
C ASP A 283 -8.47 -6.50 15.43
N SER A 284 -8.74 -5.65 16.40
CA SER A 284 -7.73 -4.90 17.14
C SER A 284 -8.06 -4.90 18.63
N ALA A 285 -7.03 -5.11 19.44
CA ALA A 285 -7.16 -5.15 20.90
C ALA A 285 -6.98 -3.75 21.52
#